data_7d32330025fa951776da919a4d5a36aa
#
_entry.id   7d32330025fa951776da919a4d5a36aa
#
_cell.length_a   1.000
_cell.length_b   1.000
_cell.length_c   1.000
_cell.angle_alpha   90.00
_cell.angle_beta   90.00
_cell.angle_gamma   90.00
#
_symmetry.space_group_name_H-M   'P 1'
#
loop_
_entity.id
_entity.type
_entity.pdbx_description
1 polymer ?
#
loop_
_entity_poly.entity_id
_entity_poly.type
_entity_poly.pdbx_seq_one_letter_code
_entity_poly.pdbx_strand_id
1 'polypeptide(L)'
;MINRKKKLSLMVALLSLACTGLEAQNVWKGTWATAVEKTGKEDMPKESLSNRSCRQIVHVSFGGNEMRLKLSNEFGKHPVEICSVYVADTDKDKNSSINAKTVKYLKFGGKKNVVLEPGKALYSDVLKYALKSGQRLSITIDYGEKTPKNATSHRGSRTTSYIVAQVNGKPVSPADAAFGQQENVDHWYNLSAIDVKTDAKTPVVAVLGNSITDGRGTTTNMHNRWTDFLADALNAEKPYGVLNLGIGGNCVVEGGISEPAMKRFDRDILGQTGVDKLVIFEGTNDIGCCGGNYEHVADTLVACYKVLIAKAKAKGIKVYGATITPTKGNGWYSYWHEAMRQQVNEWIRKSGSFDEIIDFDELVRDPQDPQRLKAEYSDDWLHLNPKGYEVMGKFAAEKLK
;
A
#
# COMPACT_ATOMS: atom_id res chain seq x y z
N MET A 1 60.75 -38.75 58.13
CA MET A 1 60.67 -38.45 56.71
C MET A 1 59.20 -38.50 56.28
N ILE A 2 58.65 -37.35 56.03
CA ILE A 2 57.19 -37.18 55.90
C ILE A 2 56.82 -37.12 54.40
N ASN A 3 55.97 -38.07 54.02
CA ASN A 3 55.48 -38.15 52.64
C ASN A 3 54.10 -37.49 52.57
N ARG A 4 54.04 -36.32 51.97
CA ARG A 4 52.76 -35.58 51.73
C ARG A 4 52.21 -35.93 50.37
N LYS A 5 51.18 -36.76 50.32
CA LYS A 5 50.35 -36.98 49.10
C LYS A 5 49.44 -35.74 48.90
N LYS A 6 49.67 -34.99 47.83
CA LYS A 6 48.74 -33.94 47.34
C LYS A 6 47.58 -34.61 46.65
N LYS A 7 46.35 -34.44 47.15
CA LYS A 7 45.13 -34.77 46.47
C LYS A 7 44.84 -33.67 45.46
N LEU A 8 44.82 -34.03 44.17
CA LEU A 8 44.39 -33.14 43.07
C LEU A 8 42.86 -33.29 42.97
N SER A 9 42.09 -32.28 43.41
CA SER A 9 40.64 -32.21 43.21
C SER A 9 40.38 -31.66 41.84
N LEU A 10 39.82 -32.52 40.95
CA LEU A 10 39.37 -32.15 39.61
C LEU A 10 38.00 -31.46 39.76
N MET A 11 37.98 -30.16 39.60
CA MET A 11 36.76 -29.34 39.60
C MET A 11 36.19 -29.36 38.19
N VAL A 12 35.20 -30.19 37.92
CA VAL A 12 34.45 -30.20 36.66
C VAL A 12 33.46 -29.03 36.71
N ALA A 13 33.80 -27.94 36.02
CA ALA A 13 32.85 -26.84 35.80
C ALA A 13 31.84 -27.27 34.74
N LEU A 14 30.63 -27.59 35.15
CA LEU A 14 29.47 -27.66 34.25
C LEU A 14 29.18 -26.28 33.73
N LEU A 15 29.59 -25.97 32.49
CA LEU A 15 29.01 -24.86 31.72
C LEU A 15 27.58 -25.27 31.33
N SER A 16 26.61 -24.85 32.11
CA SER A 16 25.21 -24.80 31.66
C SER A 16 25.09 -23.72 30.57
N LEU A 17 25.08 -24.16 29.29
CA LEU A 17 24.60 -23.31 28.20
C LEU A 17 23.13 -23.01 28.50
N ALA A 18 22.85 -21.86 29.10
CA ALA A 18 21.55 -21.27 29.10
C ALA A 18 21.27 -20.89 27.63
N CYS A 19 20.59 -21.76 26.88
CA CYS A 19 19.86 -21.37 25.70
C CYS A 19 18.77 -20.40 26.16
N THR A 20 19.11 -19.10 26.30
CA THR A 20 18.11 -18.06 26.31
C THR A 20 17.49 -18.07 24.92
N GLY A 21 16.38 -18.78 24.77
CA GLY A 21 15.54 -18.62 23.60
C GLY A 21 15.30 -17.13 23.46
N LEU A 22 15.83 -16.51 22.38
CA LEU A 22 15.42 -15.20 22.00
C LEU A 22 13.91 -15.27 21.79
N GLU A 23 13.13 -14.81 22.79
CA GLU A 23 11.72 -14.56 22.57
C GLU A 23 11.63 -13.64 21.36
N ALA A 24 10.89 -14.09 20.33
CA ALA A 24 10.69 -13.30 19.13
C ALA A 24 10.10 -11.95 19.53
N GLN A 25 10.89 -10.89 19.33
CA GLN A 25 10.45 -9.54 19.69
C GLN A 25 9.31 -9.14 18.77
N ASN A 26 8.10 -9.04 19.32
CA ASN A 26 6.95 -8.56 18.59
C ASN A 26 7.04 -7.06 18.34
N VAL A 27 7.02 -6.66 17.06
CA VAL A 27 7.07 -5.27 16.59
C VAL A 27 5.88 -4.96 15.70
N TRP A 28 5.65 -3.68 15.46
CA TRP A 28 4.65 -3.24 14.51
C TRP A 28 5.16 -3.41 13.07
N LYS A 29 4.36 -4.01 12.19
CA LYS A 29 4.63 -4.18 10.77
C LYS A 29 3.38 -3.80 9.96
N GLY A 30 3.58 -3.08 8.85
CA GLY A 30 2.48 -2.70 7.96
C GLY A 30 1.89 -3.91 7.25
N THR A 31 0.56 -4.04 7.28
CA THR A 31 -0.18 -5.09 6.55
C THR A 31 -1.01 -4.53 5.41
N TRP A 32 -1.35 -3.27 5.46
CA TRP A 32 -2.03 -2.53 4.42
C TRP A 32 -1.63 -1.05 4.48
N ALA A 33 -1.47 -0.43 3.34
CA ALA A 33 -1.33 1.02 3.24
C ALA A 33 -1.81 1.50 1.87
N THR A 34 -2.13 2.79 1.80
CA THR A 34 -2.41 3.50 0.55
C THR A 34 -1.66 4.83 0.53
N ALA A 35 -1.25 5.25 -0.66
CA ALA A 35 -0.70 6.59 -0.85
C ALA A 35 -1.83 7.62 -0.77
N VAL A 36 -1.69 8.58 0.15
CA VAL A 36 -2.72 9.60 0.33
C VAL A 36 -2.57 10.74 -0.67
N GLU A 37 -3.70 11.25 -1.13
CA GLU A 37 -3.81 12.30 -2.14
C GLU A 37 -4.68 13.45 -1.64
N LYS A 38 -4.47 14.63 -2.25
CA LYS A 38 -5.40 15.75 -2.07
C LYS A 38 -6.65 15.49 -2.88
N THR A 39 -7.79 15.43 -2.20
CA THR A 39 -9.09 15.26 -2.84
C THR A 39 -9.49 16.52 -3.58
N GLY A 40 -9.80 16.42 -4.88
CA GLY A 40 -10.42 17.47 -5.68
C GLY A 40 -11.88 17.66 -5.30
N LYS A 41 -12.51 18.70 -5.84
CA LYS A 41 -13.95 18.95 -5.62
C LYS A 41 -14.80 17.84 -6.24
N GLU A 42 -14.39 17.35 -7.39
CA GLU A 42 -15.02 16.29 -8.17
C GLU A 42 -14.88 14.90 -7.54
N ASP A 43 -13.88 14.74 -6.69
CA ASP A 43 -13.59 13.46 -5.99
C ASP A 43 -14.24 13.41 -4.59
N MET A 44 -14.89 14.48 -4.16
CA MET A 44 -15.65 14.49 -2.90
C MET A 44 -17.03 13.84 -3.09
N PRO A 45 -17.60 13.23 -2.04
CA PRO A 45 -18.98 12.77 -2.08
C PRO A 45 -19.93 13.93 -2.42
N LYS A 46 -21.00 13.63 -3.15
CA LYS A 46 -22.00 14.64 -3.56
C LYS A 46 -22.57 15.42 -2.37
N GLU A 47 -22.85 14.72 -1.28
CA GLU A 47 -23.47 15.25 -0.07
C GLU A 47 -22.46 15.66 1.02
N SER A 48 -21.16 15.63 0.76
CA SER A 48 -20.10 15.81 1.74
C SER A 48 -19.98 14.65 2.76
N LEU A 49 -18.97 14.71 3.62
CA LEU A 49 -18.77 13.74 4.71
C LEU A 49 -19.36 14.20 6.05
N SER A 50 -19.81 15.46 6.17
CA SER A 50 -20.35 16.02 7.43
C SER A 50 -21.59 15.25 7.88
N ASN A 51 -21.61 14.83 9.15
CA ASN A 51 -22.70 14.03 9.72
C ASN A 51 -23.06 12.80 8.88
N ARG A 52 -22.02 12.12 8.36
CA ARG A 52 -22.11 10.88 7.57
C ARG A 52 -21.30 9.77 8.20
N SER A 53 -21.75 8.55 8.00
CA SER A 53 -20.96 7.34 8.26
C SER A 53 -20.44 6.81 6.93
N CYS A 54 -19.11 6.67 6.80
CA CYS A 54 -18.45 6.17 5.59
C CYS A 54 -17.81 4.82 5.87
N ARG A 55 -18.33 3.75 5.27
CA ARG A 55 -17.79 2.40 5.34
C ARG A 55 -16.89 2.14 4.16
N GLN A 56 -15.65 1.78 4.43
CA GLN A 56 -14.59 1.57 3.46
C GLN A 56 -14.02 0.18 3.62
N ILE A 57 -13.75 -0.51 2.52
CA ILE A 57 -13.26 -1.89 2.54
C ILE A 57 -11.78 -1.87 2.14
N VAL A 58 -10.97 -2.62 2.88
CA VAL A 58 -9.56 -2.83 2.57
C VAL A 58 -9.25 -4.32 2.59
N HIS A 59 -8.19 -4.72 1.87
CA HIS A 59 -7.70 -6.09 1.80
C HIS A 59 -6.30 -6.13 2.41
N VAL A 60 -6.17 -6.75 3.59
CA VAL A 60 -4.89 -6.82 4.30
C VAL A 60 -4.04 -7.98 3.79
N SER A 61 -2.72 -7.81 3.72
CA SER A 61 -1.83 -8.85 3.25
C SER A 61 -1.64 -9.99 4.25
N PHE A 62 -1.38 -9.68 5.51
CA PHE A 62 -1.24 -10.69 6.58
C PHE A 62 -1.96 -10.28 7.84
N GLY A 63 -2.17 -11.22 8.75
CA GLY A 63 -2.96 -11.04 9.96
C GLY A 63 -2.14 -10.94 11.23
N GLY A 64 -2.86 -10.77 12.35
CA GLY A 64 -2.30 -10.73 13.70
C GLY A 64 -3.41 -10.51 14.73
N ASN A 65 -3.06 -10.56 16.02
CA ASN A 65 -4.02 -10.45 17.12
C ASN A 65 -4.15 -9.02 17.67
N GLU A 66 -3.22 -8.15 17.34
CA GLU A 66 -3.22 -6.74 17.73
C GLU A 66 -2.98 -5.89 16.48
N MET A 67 -3.82 -4.89 16.28
CA MET A 67 -3.73 -3.96 15.16
C MET A 67 -3.84 -2.52 15.62
N ARG A 68 -3.40 -1.59 14.75
CA ARG A 68 -3.68 -0.16 14.85
C ARG A 68 -3.95 0.42 13.48
N LEU A 69 -4.82 1.41 13.41
CA LEU A 69 -5.19 2.11 12.18
C LEU A 69 -4.57 3.50 12.16
N LYS A 70 -4.00 3.90 11.04
CA LYS A 70 -3.51 5.26 10.79
C LYS A 70 -4.54 6.04 9.98
N LEU A 71 -4.98 7.16 10.53
CA LEU A 71 -5.82 8.15 9.84
C LEU A 71 -4.96 9.33 9.43
N SER A 72 -5.33 10.00 8.32
CA SER A 72 -4.57 11.12 7.78
C SER A 72 -5.48 12.28 7.36
N ASN A 73 -5.06 13.50 7.70
CA ASN A 73 -5.56 14.76 7.18
C ASN A 73 -4.40 15.57 6.54
N GLU A 74 -3.47 14.87 5.88
CA GLU A 74 -2.23 15.39 5.30
C GLU A 74 -2.47 16.63 4.43
N PHE A 75 -3.48 16.57 3.57
CA PHE A 75 -3.81 17.64 2.62
C PHE A 75 -4.94 18.55 3.09
N GLY A 76 -5.52 18.28 4.25
CA GLY A 76 -6.59 19.08 4.81
C GLY A 76 -6.09 20.44 5.28
N LYS A 77 -6.90 21.49 5.03
CA LYS A 77 -6.66 22.85 5.53
C LYS A 77 -7.48 23.18 6.79
N HIS A 78 -8.38 22.29 7.16
CA HIS A 78 -9.27 22.44 8.31
C HIS A 78 -9.28 21.13 9.13
N PRO A 79 -9.55 21.21 10.44
CA PRO A 79 -9.75 20.01 11.25
C PRO A 79 -10.90 19.15 10.73
N VAL A 80 -10.76 17.84 10.87
CA VAL A 80 -11.81 16.85 10.57
C VAL A 80 -12.28 16.24 11.88
N GLU A 81 -13.55 16.42 12.22
CA GLU A 81 -14.17 15.79 13.39
C GLU A 81 -14.58 14.36 13.06
N ILE A 82 -14.17 13.43 13.90
CA ILE A 82 -14.56 12.03 13.84
C ILE A 82 -15.21 11.66 15.17
N CYS A 83 -16.45 11.25 15.12
CA CYS A 83 -17.24 10.83 16.29
C CYS A 83 -16.83 9.44 16.77
N SER A 84 -16.61 8.53 15.83
CA SER A 84 -16.14 7.19 16.11
C SER A 84 -15.54 6.52 14.86
N VAL A 85 -14.71 5.51 15.09
CA VAL A 85 -14.21 4.60 14.06
C VAL A 85 -14.39 3.19 14.56
N TYR A 86 -14.91 2.30 13.72
CA TYR A 86 -14.96 0.88 14.04
C TYR A 86 -14.54 0.02 12.87
N VAL A 87 -14.08 -1.18 13.19
CA VAL A 87 -13.74 -2.22 12.23
C VAL A 87 -14.65 -3.42 12.42
N ALA A 88 -14.85 -4.17 11.34
CA ALA A 88 -15.59 -5.42 11.34
C ALA A 88 -15.15 -6.31 10.18
N ASP A 89 -15.35 -7.62 10.30
CA ASP A 89 -15.20 -8.54 9.18
C ASP A 89 -16.23 -8.21 8.10
N THR A 90 -15.75 -8.07 6.85
CA THR A 90 -16.64 -7.88 5.70
C THR A 90 -17.34 -9.21 5.38
N ASP A 91 -18.64 -9.16 5.15
CA ASP A 91 -19.38 -10.30 4.67
C ASP A 91 -18.93 -10.65 3.23
N LYS A 92 -18.71 -11.93 2.95
CA LYS A 92 -18.17 -12.39 1.67
C LYS A 92 -19.10 -12.09 0.49
N ASP A 93 -20.38 -12.12 0.72
CA ASP A 93 -21.38 -12.10 -0.36
C ASP A 93 -21.91 -10.69 -0.67
N LYS A 94 -21.67 -9.73 0.23
CA LYS A 94 -22.19 -8.35 0.09
C LYS A 94 -21.15 -7.34 0.54
N ASN A 95 -20.76 -6.48 -0.36
CA ASN A 95 -19.68 -5.52 -0.12
C ASN A 95 -19.97 -4.52 1.02
N SER A 96 -21.23 -4.08 1.19
CA SER A 96 -21.63 -3.17 2.28
C SER A 96 -21.92 -3.89 3.60
N SER A 97 -22.13 -5.20 3.59
CA SER A 97 -22.50 -5.98 4.77
C SER A 97 -21.29 -6.36 5.62
N ILE A 98 -21.50 -6.44 6.91
CA ILE A 98 -20.49 -6.82 7.89
C ILE A 98 -21.00 -7.90 8.84
N ASN A 99 -20.10 -8.67 9.41
CA ASN A 99 -20.43 -9.50 10.55
C ASN A 99 -20.53 -8.63 11.82
N ALA A 100 -21.74 -8.27 12.21
CA ALA A 100 -21.98 -7.38 13.34
C ALA A 100 -21.39 -7.88 14.69
N LYS A 101 -21.15 -9.19 14.82
CA LYS A 101 -20.53 -9.79 16.03
C LYS A 101 -19.04 -9.45 16.15
N THR A 102 -18.41 -9.04 15.06
CA THR A 102 -16.98 -8.70 15.01
C THR A 102 -16.71 -7.21 15.16
N VAL A 103 -17.74 -6.37 15.27
CA VAL A 103 -17.61 -4.91 15.41
C VAL A 103 -16.79 -4.57 16.65
N LYS A 104 -15.69 -3.83 16.42
CA LYS A 104 -14.86 -3.25 17.50
C LYS A 104 -14.54 -1.80 17.20
N TYR A 105 -14.83 -0.95 18.19
CA TYR A 105 -14.51 0.47 18.13
C TYR A 105 -13.04 0.73 18.44
N LEU A 106 -12.41 1.53 17.61
CA LEU A 106 -11.08 2.08 17.85
C LEU A 106 -11.14 3.21 18.89
N LYS A 107 -10.03 3.44 19.53
CA LYS A 107 -9.82 4.57 20.45
C LYS A 107 -8.60 5.37 20.01
N PHE A 108 -8.56 6.62 20.42
CA PHE A 108 -7.49 7.57 20.17
C PHE A 108 -7.18 8.28 21.48
N GLY A 109 -6.09 7.89 22.14
CA GLY A 109 -5.79 8.36 23.50
C GLY A 109 -6.88 8.01 24.52
N GLY A 110 -7.44 6.80 24.42
CA GLY A 110 -8.52 6.28 25.27
C GLY A 110 -9.93 6.73 24.89
N LYS A 111 -10.11 7.70 23.97
CA LYS A 111 -11.41 8.26 23.56
C LYS A 111 -11.88 7.63 22.23
N LYS A 112 -13.19 7.51 22.02
CA LYS A 112 -13.76 7.06 20.73
C LYS A 112 -13.71 8.12 19.65
N ASN A 113 -13.83 9.38 20.02
CA ASN A 113 -13.79 10.50 19.11
C ASN A 113 -12.38 11.05 18.97
N VAL A 114 -12.09 11.67 17.83
CA VAL A 114 -10.83 12.35 17.56
C VAL A 114 -11.04 13.49 16.58
N VAL A 115 -10.20 14.51 16.69
CA VAL A 115 -10.07 15.57 15.68
C VAL A 115 -8.76 15.36 14.95
N LEU A 116 -8.84 15.21 13.62
CA LEU A 116 -7.66 15.16 12.77
C LEU A 116 -7.27 16.58 12.39
N GLU A 117 -6.18 17.07 12.97
CA GLU A 117 -5.67 18.41 12.69
C GLU A 117 -5.12 18.52 11.25
N PRO A 118 -5.14 19.70 10.62
CA PRO A 118 -4.61 19.93 9.30
C PRO A 118 -3.14 19.51 9.18
N GLY A 119 -2.79 18.82 8.09
CA GLY A 119 -1.43 18.35 7.82
C GLY A 119 -0.94 17.26 8.77
N LYS A 120 -1.84 16.62 9.52
CA LYS A 120 -1.47 15.59 10.52
C LYS A 120 -2.03 14.22 10.16
N ALA A 121 -1.29 13.21 10.60
CA ALA A 121 -1.73 11.83 10.62
C ALA A 121 -1.51 11.27 12.03
N LEU A 122 -2.35 10.34 12.46
CA LEU A 122 -2.26 9.73 13.77
C LEU A 122 -2.71 8.26 13.74
N TYR A 123 -2.14 7.48 14.65
CA TYR A 123 -2.56 6.10 14.88
C TYR A 123 -3.64 6.02 15.96
N SER A 124 -4.53 5.04 15.81
CA SER A 124 -5.39 4.60 16.91
C SER A 124 -4.56 3.96 18.02
N ASP A 125 -5.16 3.86 19.20
CA ASP A 125 -4.69 2.96 20.25
C ASP A 125 -4.68 1.52 19.73
N VAL A 126 -3.96 0.64 20.42
CA VAL A 126 -3.91 -0.80 20.11
C VAL A 126 -5.30 -1.41 20.23
N LEU A 127 -5.74 -2.10 19.18
CA LEU A 127 -6.97 -2.86 19.17
C LEU A 127 -6.66 -4.36 19.16
N LYS A 128 -7.16 -5.11 20.11
CA LYS A 128 -7.18 -6.58 20.06
C LYS A 128 -8.23 -7.03 19.04
N TYR A 129 -7.78 -7.48 17.89
CA TYR A 129 -8.59 -7.95 16.77
C TYR A 129 -7.90 -9.12 16.07
N ALA A 130 -8.57 -10.24 15.94
CA ALA A 130 -8.03 -11.44 15.29
C ALA A 130 -8.12 -11.27 13.76
N LEU A 131 -7.21 -10.47 13.21
CA LEU A 131 -7.11 -10.21 11.77
C LEU A 131 -6.46 -11.42 11.08
N LYS A 132 -7.04 -11.87 9.98
CA LYS A 132 -6.54 -13.01 9.20
C LYS A 132 -5.75 -12.54 7.98
N SER A 133 -4.83 -13.36 7.49
CA SER A 133 -4.14 -13.14 6.21
C SER A 133 -5.16 -13.09 5.07
N GLY A 134 -5.00 -12.13 4.15
CA GLY A 134 -5.91 -11.94 3.01
C GLY A 134 -7.34 -11.55 3.41
N GLN A 135 -7.54 -11.01 4.61
CA GLN A 135 -8.88 -10.64 5.07
C GLN A 135 -9.36 -9.33 4.45
N ARG A 136 -10.62 -9.31 4.02
CA ARG A 136 -11.35 -8.06 3.75
C ARG A 136 -11.83 -7.48 5.07
N LEU A 137 -11.37 -6.29 5.40
CA LEU A 137 -11.74 -5.58 6.63
C LEU A 137 -12.57 -4.36 6.28
N SER A 138 -13.76 -4.27 6.88
CA SER A 138 -14.59 -3.06 6.83
C SER A 138 -14.13 -2.08 7.89
N ILE A 139 -13.87 -0.84 7.49
CA ILE A 139 -13.55 0.29 8.36
C ILE A 139 -14.64 1.33 8.16
N THR A 140 -15.37 1.65 9.22
CA THR A 140 -16.38 2.70 9.18
C THR A 140 -15.93 3.89 10.00
N ILE A 141 -15.94 5.08 9.37
CA ILE A 141 -15.66 6.36 10.01
C ILE A 141 -16.98 7.12 10.13
N ASP A 142 -17.34 7.46 11.34
CA ASP A 142 -18.49 8.32 11.64
C ASP A 142 -17.99 9.76 11.78
N TYR A 143 -18.26 10.58 10.78
CA TYR A 143 -17.80 11.96 10.75
C TYR A 143 -18.72 12.87 11.58
N GLY A 144 -18.12 13.88 12.21
CA GLY A 144 -18.86 14.95 12.89
C GLY A 144 -19.32 16.03 11.92
N GLU A 145 -19.76 17.14 12.49
CA GLU A 145 -20.28 18.29 11.73
C GLU A 145 -19.17 19.00 10.94
N LYS A 146 -18.01 19.16 11.53
CA LYS A 146 -16.87 19.88 10.92
C LYS A 146 -16.05 18.96 10.04
N THR A 147 -16.46 18.90 8.78
CA THR A 147 -15.74 18.17 7.74
C THR A 147 -15.51 19.10 6.55
N PRO A 148 -14.26 19.28 6.09
CA PRO A 148 -13.96 20.24 5.03
C PRO A 148 -14.54 19.79 3.69
N LYS A 149 -14.66 20.77 2.76
CA LYS A 149 -15.06 20.50 1.36
C LYS A 149 -14.01 19.69 0.58
N ASN A 150 -12.76 19.62 1.07
CA ASN A 150 -11.68 18.86 0.51
C ASN A 150 -11.12 17.95 1.60
N ALA A 151 -10.83 16.72 1.29
CA ALA A 151 -10.29 15.76 2.23
C ALA A 151 -8.91 15.25 1.77
N THR A 152 -8.26 14.53 2.64
CA THR A 152 -7.19 13.61 2.29
C THR A 152 -7.83 12.29 1.92
N SER A 153 -7.53 11.77 0.72
CA SER A 153 -8.16 10.56 0.19
C SER A 153 -7.17 9.72 -0.62
N HIS A 154 -7.66 8.64 -1.18
CA HIS A 154 -7.05 7.93 -2.28
C HIS A 154 -8.13 7.62 -3.31
N ARG A 155 -7.99 8.15 -4.55
CA ARG A 155 -9.01 8.08 -5.60
C ARG A 155 -9.12 6.72 -6.26
N GLY A 156 -8.06 5.95 -6.26
CA GLY A 156 -7.99 4.65 -6.93
C GLY A 156 -8.26 3.47 -6.01
N SER A 157 -9.24 3.54 -5.09
CA SER A 157 -9.47 2.45 -4.12
C SER A 157 -9.78 1.10 -4.78
N ARG A 158 -10.35 1.09 -5.98
CA ARG A 158 -10.85 -0.12 -6.69
C ARG A 158 -11.78 -0.96 -5.81
N THR A 159 -12.29 -0.35 -4.77
CA THR A 159 -13.31 -0.89 -3.87
C THR A 159 -14.34 0.17 -3.58
N THR A 160 -15.58 -0.25 -3.42
CA THR A 160 -16.68 0.64 -3.13
C THR A 160 -16.67 1.05 -1.67
N SER A 161 -16.72 2.34 -1.41
CA SER A 161 -17.01 2.95 -0.12
C SER A 161 -18.47 3.34 -0.07
N TYR A 162 -19.12 3.08 1.06
CA TYR A 162 -20.56 3.24 1.27
C TYR A 162 -20.80 4.37 2.26
N ILE A 163 -21.52 5.40 1.83
CA ILE A 163 -21.76 6.60 2.61
C ILE A 163 -23.24 6.71 2.92
N VAL A 164 -23.58 6.91 4.20
CA VAL A 164 -24.97 7.06 4.68
C VAL A 164 -25.11 8.28 5.57
N ALA A 165 -26.26 8.93 5.53
CA ALA A 165 -26.59 10.03 6.43
C ALA A 165 -26.78 9.52 7.86
N GLN A 166 -26.27 10.26 8.82
CA GLN A 166 -26.56 10.05 10.24
C GLN A 166 -27.96 10.52 10.58
N VAL A 167 -28.61 9.87 11.53
CA VAL A 167 -29.96 10.24 11.96
C VAL A 167 -29.88 11.18 13.16
N ASN A 168 -30.37 12.42 13.03
CA ASN A 168 -30.30 13.43 14.07
C ASN A 168 -28.87 13.66 14.61
N GLY A 169 -27.86 13.64 13.73
CA GLY A 169 -26.44 13.80 14.08
C GLY A 169 -25.86 12.62 14.86
N LYS A 170 -26.54 11.47 14.88
CA LYS A 170 -26.05 10.25 15.52
C LYS A 170 -25.68 9.22 14.45
N PRO A 171 -24.52 8.55 14.58
CA PRO A 171 -24.12 7.45 13.71
C PRO A 171 -25.19 6.38 13.60
N VAL A 172 -25.37 5.83 12.39
CA VAL A 172 -26.27 4.70 12.16
C VAL A 172 -25.70 3.42 12.79
N SER A 173 -26.58 2.47 13.06
CA SER A 173 -26.15 1.17 13.58
C SER A 173 -25.13 0.51 12.64
N PRO A 174 -24.08 -0.15 13.17
CA PRO A 174 -23.15 -0.89 12.32
C PRO A 174 -23.81 -1.93 11.40
N ALA A 175 -24.93 -2.52 11.78
CA ALA A 175 -25.68 -3.47 10.97
C ALA A 175 -26.78 -2.82 10.11
N ASP A 176 -26.81 -1.48 10.00
CA ASP A 176 -27.85 -0.76 9.27
C ASP A 176 -27.83 -1.12 7.78
N ALA A 177 -28.99 -1.48 7.25
CA ALA A 177 -29.18 -1.84 5.86
C ALA A 177 -29.05 -0.62 4.90
N ALA A 178 -29.07 0.60 5.43
CA ALA A 178 -28.88 1.81 4.63
C ALA A 178 -27.49 1.88 3.97
N PHE A 179 -26.48 1.23 4.55
CA PHE A 179 -25.18 1.10 3.89
C PHE A 179 -25.34 0.38 2.53
N GLY A 180 -24.88 1.04 1.46
CA GLY A 180 -25.01 0.55 0.09
C GLY A 180 -26.26 1.05 -0.64
N GLN A 181 -27.20 1.74 0.04
CA GLN A 181 -28.43 2.21 -0.55
C GLN A 181 -28.44 3.73 -0.84
N GLN A 182 -27.50 4.49 -0.27
CA GLN A 182 -27.44 5.96 -0.47
C GLN A 182 -26.34 6.32 -1.48
N GLU A 183 -25.15 6.63 -1.04
CA GLU A 183 -24.06 7.03 -1.92
C GLU A 183 -22.93 6.00 -1.90
N ASN A 184 -22.44 5.64 -3.09
CA ASN A 184 -21.33 4.72 -3.29
C ASN A 184 -20.26 5.39 -4.15
N VAL A 185 -19.01 5.33 -3.71
CA VAL A 185 -17.85 5.90 -4.41
C VAL A 185 -16.65 4.95 -4.34
N ASP A 186 -15.79 4.98 -5.34
CA ASP A 186 -14.57 4.15 -5.37
C ASP A 186 -13.37 4.96 -4.86
N HIS A 187 -13.46 5.48 -3.64
CA HIS A 187 -12.44 6.29 -2.97
C HIS A 187 -12.30 5.86 -1.51
N TRP A 188 -11.08 5.97 -0.96
CA TRP A 188 -10.85 5.93 0.48
C TRP A 188 -10.63 7.34 1.01
N TYR A 189 -11.31 7.68 2.10
CA TYR A 189 -11.20 8.98 2.77
C TYR A 189 -10.54 8.82 4.13
N ASN A 190 -9.54 9.64 4.41
CA ASN A 190 -8.79 9.72 5.67
C ASN A 190 -8.12 8.42 6.14
N LEU A 191 -8.16 7.34 5.39
CA LEU A 191 -7.39 6.11 5.66
C LEU A 191 -5.97 6.25 5.12
N SER A 192 -4.98 5.69 5.83
CA SER A 192 -3.59 5.71 5.40
C SER A 192 -2.89 4.37 5.54
N ALA A 193 -2.96 3.71 6.70
CA ALA A 193 -2.30 2.43 6.92
C ALA A 193 -2.95 1.59 8.03
N ILE A 194 -2.70 0.29 7.99
CA ILE A 194 -2.99 -0.66 9.07
C ILE A 194 -1.69 -1.39 9.40
N ASP A 195 -1.33 -1.35 10.67
CA ASP A 195 -0.22 -2.13 11.19
C ASP A 195 -0.76 -3.24 12.09
N VAL A 196 -0.05 -4.37 12.10
CA VAL A 196 -0.26 -5.45 13.06
C VAL A 196 1.01 -5.72 13.85
N LYS A 197 0.84 -6.24 15.07
CA LYS A 197 1.97 -6.63 15.92
C LYS A 197 2.33 -8.07 15.63
N THR A 198 3.56 -8.30 15.19
CA THR A 198 4.07 -9.59 14.72
C THR A 198 5.56 -9.74 14.97
N ASP A 199 6.13 -10.89 14.60
CA ASP A 199 7.57 -11.15 14.66
C ASP A 199 8.36 -10.08 13.90
N ALA A 200 9.44 -9.59 14.50
CA ALA A 200 10.36 -8.61 13.90
C ALA A 200 10.93 -9.07 12.54
N LYS A 201 11.03 -10.38 12.32
CA LYS A 201 11.50 -10.99 11.07
C LYS A 201 10.46 -11.02 9.96
N THR A 202 9.19 -10.66 10.22
CA THR A 202 8.15 -10.60 9.19
C THR A 202 8.53 -9.54 8.16
N PRO A 203 8.76 -9.94 6.87
CA PRO A 203 9.15 -8.97 5.85
C PRO A 203 8.00 -8.07 5.45
N VAL A 204 8.31 -6.82 5.05
CA VAL A 204 7.35 -5.87 4.49
C VAL A 204 7.92 -5.24 3.23
N VAL A 205 7.23 -5.37 2.12
CA VAL A 205 7.54 -4.67 0.88
C VAL A 205 6.60 -3.50 0.66
N ALA A 206 7.16 -2.32 0.42
CA ALA A 206 6.44 -1.17 -0.10
C ALA A 206 6.58 -1.12 -1.61
N VAL A 207 5.51 -0.77 -2.32
CA VAL A 207 5.52 -0.65 -3.78
C VAL A 207 5.22 0.79 -4.17
N LEU A 208 6.22 1.49 -4.69
CA LEU A 208 6.08 2.81 -5.30
C LEU A 208 5.68 2.62 -6.76
N GLY A 209 4.54 3.20 -7.16
CA GLY A 209 4.02 3.00 -8.51
C GLY A 209 2.93 3.99 -8.92
N ASN A 210 2.52 3.85 -10.18
CA ASN A 210 1.47 4.64 -10.82
C ASN A 210 0.13 3.88 -10.92
N SER A 211 -0.69 4.18 -11.95
CA SER A 211 -2.00 3.56 -12.18
C SER A 211 -1.95 2.04 -12.34
N ILE A 212 -0.84 1.48 -12.84
CA ILE A 212 -0.67 0.04 -13.00
C ILE A 212 -0.56 -0.63 -11.61
N THR A 213 0.15 0.00 -10.69
CA THR A 213 0.27 -0.46 -9.30
C THR A 213 -1.00 -0.16 -8.49
N ASP A 214 -1.59 1.03 -8.66
CA ASP A 214 -2.89 1.40 -8.08
C ASP A 214 -4.02 0.44 -8.51
N GLY A 215 -3.89 -0.18 -9.68
CA GLY A 215 -4.77 -1.25 -10.15
C GLY A 215 -5.82 -0.81 -11.15
N ARG A 216 -5.55 0.19 -12.00
CA ARG A 216 -6.43 0.48 -13.12
C ARG A 216 -6.50 -0.73 -14.06
N GLY A 217 -7.72 -1.08 -14.49
CA GLY A 217 -7.97 -2.31 -15.27
C GLY A 217 -8.38 -3.51 -14.41
N THR A 218 -8.35 -3.41 -13.09
CA THR A 218 -8.89 -4.42 -12.17
C THR A 218 -10.41 -4.38 -12.12
N THR A 219 -11.01 -5.43 -11.58
CA THR A 219 -12.47 -5.49 -11.34
C THR A 219 -12.76 -4.90 -9.97
N THR A 220 -13.61 -3.88 -9.90
CA THR A 220 -14.04 -3.25 -8.64
C THR A 220 -14.50 -4.30 -7.62
N ASN A 221 -14.04 -4.18 -6.39
CA ASN A 221 -14.31 -5.07 -5.24
C ASN A 221 -13.69 -6.48 -5.31
N MET A 222 -12.94 -6.82 -6.36
CA MET A 222 -12.35 -8.16 -6.47
C MET A 222 -10.96 -8.28 -5.85
N HIS A 223 -10.29 -7.15 -5.52
CA HIS A 223 -8.93 -7.14 -4.97
C HIS A 223 -7.98 -7.98 -5.83
N ASN A 224 -7.91 -7.65 -7.10
CA ASN A 224 -7.14 -8.38 -8.12
C ASN A 224 -6.11 -7.48 -8.82
N ARG A 225 -5.46 -6.59 -8.05
CA ARG A 225 -4.24 -5.88 -8.46
C ARG A 225 -3.06 -6.86 -8.48
N TRP A 226 -2.01 -6.52 -9.20
CA TRP A 226 -0.80 -7.34 -9.13
C TRP A 226 -0.22 -7.41 -7.71
N THR A 227 -0.41 -6.36 -6.90
CA THR A 227 0.00 -6.33 -5.49
C THR A 227 -0.86 -7.20 -4.59
N ASP A 228 -2.14 -7.42 -4.91
CA ASP A 228 -3.01 -8.37 -4.21
C ASP A 228 -2.54 -9.81 -4.50
N PHE A 229 -2.31 -10.15 -5.78
CA PHE A 229 -1.75 -11.45 -6.17
C PHE A 229 -0.34 -11.69 -5.62
N LEU A 230 0.48 -10.63 -5.53
CA LEU A 230 1.77 -10.68 -4.85
C LEU A 230 1.61 -11.05 -3.38
N ALA A 231 0.68 -10.38 -2.68
CA ALA A 231 0.40 -10.64 -1.28
C ALA A 231 -0.05 -12.09 -1.06
N ASP A 232 -0.98 -12.58 -1.87
CA ASP A 232 -1.47 -13.96 -1.80
C ASP A 232 -0.34 -14.98 -2.01
N ALA A 233 0.51 -14.77 -3.02
CA ALA A 233 1.62 -15.68 -3.34
C ALA A 233 2.70 -15.69 -2.24
N LEU A 234 3.03 -14.55 -1.63
CA LEU A 234 4.01 -14.47 -0.55
C LEU A 234 3.46 -15.03 0.77
N ASN A 235 2.18 -14.78 1.06
CA ASN A 235 1.53 -15.23 2.29
C ASN A 235 1.10 -16.70 2.26
N ALA A 236 1.24 -17.40 1.15
CA ALA A 236 1.00 -18.82 1.07
C ALA A 236 1.99 -19.64 1.94
N GLU A 237 3.18 -19.12 2.19
CA GLU A 237 4.24 -19.79 2.94
C GLU A 237 4.43 -19.22 4.35
N LYS A 238 4.47 -17.90 4.47
CA LYS A 238 4.73 -17.19 5.73
C LYS A 238 4.15 -15.78 5.70
N PRO A 239 3.87 -15.17 6.87
CA PRO A 239 3.40 -13.79 6.93
C PRO A 239 4.35 -12.83 6.19
N TYR A 240 3.78 -11.97 5.34
CA TYR A 240 4.50 -11.01 4.53
C TYR A 240 3.65 -9.76 4.28
N GLY A 241 4.15 -8.59 4.64
CA GLY A 241 3.47 -7.31 4.38
C GLY A 241 3.67 -6.84 2.94
N VAL A 242 2.59 -6.49 2.26
CA VAL A 242 2.62 -5.87 0.94
C VAL A 242 1.83 -4.56 1.00
N LEU A 243 2.52 -3.44 0.79
CA LEU A 243 1.96 -2.09 0.89
C LEU A 243 1.89 -1.48 -0.51
N ASN A 244 0.68 -1.32 -1.03
CA ASN A 244 0.45 -0.69 -2.34
C ASN A 244 0.41 0.83 -2.20
N LEU A 245 1.43 1.52 -2.71
CA LEU A 245 1.57 2.97 -2.67
C LEU A 245 1.57 3.56 -4.10
N GLY A 246 0.85 2.90 -5.00
CA GLY A 246 0.53 3.39 -6.34
C GLY A 246 -0.45 4.55 -6.31
N ILE A 247 -0.32 5.46 -7.26
CA ILE A 247 -1.25 6.57 -7.51
C ILE A 247 -1.53 6.65 -9.01
N GLY A 248 -2.81 6.66 -9.40
CA GLY A 248 -3.20 6.81 -10.80
C GLY A 248 -2.66 8.10 -11.42
N GLY A 249 -1.95 8.00 -12.58
CA GLY A 249 -1.39 9.15 -13.27
C GLY A 249 -0.17 9.79 -12.61
N ASN A 250 0.47 9.13 -11.65
CA ASN A 250 1.61 9.67 -10.92
C ASN A 250 2.88 9.69 -11.77
N CYS A 251 3.68 10.75 -11.62
CA CYS A 251 5.02 10.89 -12.18
C CYS A 251 6.08 10.77 -11.07
N VAL A 252 7.30 10.48 -11.47
CA VAL A 252 8.46 10.47 -10.56
C VAL A 252 8.98 11.88 -10.33
N VAL A 253 9.20 12.64 -11.42
CA VAL A 253 9.94 13.89 -11.41
C VAL A 253 9.05 15.06 -10.99
N GLU A 254 8.07 15.38 -11.83
CA GLU A 254 7.12 16.47 -11.65
C GLU A 254 5.88 16.28 -12.51
N GLY A 255 4.85 17.08 -12.28
CA GLY A 255 3.59 16.97 -13.03
C GLY A 255 2.80 15.71 -12.67
N GLY A 256 2.00 15.23 -13.63
CA GLY A 256 1.11 14.11 -13.42
C GLY A 256 -0.04 14.44 -12.48
N ILE A 257 -0.62 13.38 -11.89
CA ILE A 257 -1.69 13.51 -10.91
C ILE A 257 -1.11 13.33 -9.51
N SER A 258 -1.50 14.19 -8.58
CA SER A 258 -1.02 14.24 -7.19
C SER A 258 0.47 14.63 -7.06
N GLU A 259 1.02 14.51 -5.86
CA GLU A 259 2.44 14.79 -5.64
C GLU A 259 3.31 13.76 -6.34
N PRO A 260 4.35 14.16 -7.10
CA PRO A 260 5.26 13.24 -7.75
C PRO A 260 6.05 12.41 -6.72
N ALA A 261 6.55 11.26 -7.15
CA ALA A 261 7.28 10.33 -6.28
C ALA A 261 8.41 11.01 -5.50
N MET A 262 9.17 11.91 -6.13
CA MET A 262 10.24 12.67 -5.47
C MET A 262 9.78 13.48 -4.26
N LYS A 263 8.54 13.96 -4.23
CA LYS A 263 7.97 14.73 -3.10
C LYS A 263 7.35 13.83 -2.04
N ARG A 264 6.64 12.77 -2.46
CA ARG A 264 5.89 11.91 -1.55
C ARG A 264 6.68 10.76 -0.94
N PHE A 265 7.90 10.49 -1.41
CA PHE A 265 8.70 9.33 -1.05
C PHE A 265 8.93 9.17 0.44
N ASP A 266 9.30 10.23 1.13
CA ASP A 266 9.61 10.17 2.56
C ASP A 266 8.35 9.86 3.38
N ARG A 267 7.18 10.43 3.01
CA ARG A 267 5.90 10.18 3.64
C ARG A 267 5.37 8.79 3.33
N ASP A 268 5.32 8.44 2.03
CA ASP A 268 4.58 7.26 1.56
C ASP A 268 5.42 5.97 1.63
N ILE A 269 6.75 6.07 1.52
CA ILE A 269 7.63 4.90 1.55
C ILE A 269 8.39 4.82 2.89
N LEU A 270 9.22 5.81 3.18
CA LEU A 270 10.08 5.76 4.37
C LEU A 270 9.30 5.93 5.69
N GLY A 271 8.11 6.53 5.62
CA GLY A 271 7.18 6.69 6.74
C GLY A 271 6.28 5.49 7.03
N GLN A 272 6.37 4.41 6.26
CA GLN A 272 5.61 3.18 6.51
C GLN A 272 6.29 2.31 7.57
N THR A 273 5.48 1.54 8.30
CA THR A 273 5.95 0.78 9.45
C THR A 273 6.64 -0.52 9.02
N GLY A 274 7.92 -0.63 9.35
CA GLY A 274 8.68 -1.88 9.25
C GLY A 274 9.00 -2.33 7.83
N VAL A 275 9.04 -1.40 6.87
CA VAL A 275 9.48 -1.67 5.48
C VAL A 275 10.94 -2.06 5.45
N ASP A 276 11.24 -3.18 4.82
CA ASP A 276 12.59 -3.69 4.59
C ASP A 276 12.90 -3.95 3.10
N LYS A 277 11.87 -3.89 2.24
CA LYS A 277 12.00 -3.98 0.78
C LYS A 277 11.16 -2.91 0.09
N LEU A 278 11.66 -2.40 -1.02
CA LEU A 278 10.97 -1.42 -1.88
C LEU A 278 10.99 -1.92 -3.32
N VAL A 279 9.83 -1.93 -3.98
CA VAL A 279 9.75 -2.06 -5.44
C VAL A 279 9.48 -0.67 -6.02
N ILE A 280 10.31 -0.24 -6.98
CA ILE A 280 10.08 0.97 -7.77
C ILE A 280 9.55 0.54 -9.15
N PHE A 281 8.28 0.81 -9.41
CA PHE A 281 7.60 0.54 -10.68
C PHE A 281 6.89 1.80 -11.16
N GLU A 282 7.66 2.73 -11.70
CA GLU A 282 7.24 4.08 -12.07
C GLU A 282 7.82 4.52 -13.42
N GLY A 283 7.53 5.75 -13.86
CA GLY A 283 8.14 6.39 -15.04
C GLY A 283 7.27 6.38 -16.30
N THR A 284 6.23 5.55 -16.36
CA THR A 284 5.32 5.50 -17.51
C THR A 284 4.70 6.86 -17.81
N ASN A 285 4.27 7.59 -16.77
CA ASN A 285 3.62 8.89 -16.93
C ASN A 285 4.62 10.01 -17.26
N ASP A 286 5.82 9.98 -16.70
CA ASP A 286 6.88 10.93 -17.05
C ASP A 286 7.19 10.86 -18.54
N ILE A 287 7.28 9.66 -19.10
CA ILE A 287 7.48 9.44 -20.54
C ILE A 287 6.25 9.88 -21.33
N GLY A 288 5.05 9.42 -20.95
CA GLY A 288 3.82 9.67 -21.69
C GLY A 288 3.36 11.13 -21.71
N CYS A 289 3.70 11.92 -20.67
CA CYS A 289 3.31 13.32 -20.53
C CYS A 289 4.41 14.32 -20.86
N CYS A 290 5.56 13.91 -21.41
CA CYS A 290 6.75 14.75 -21.55
C CYS A 290 6.62 15.94 -22.53
N GLY A 291 5.54 16.03 -23.29
CA GLY A 291 5.19 17.23 -24.08
C GLY A 291 6.21 17.64 -25.16
N GLY A 292 7.06 16.72 -25.60
CA GLY A 292 8.03 16.96 -26.68
C GLY A 292 9.47 17.25 -26.24
N ASN A 293 9.75 17.35 -24.93
CA ASN A 293 11.11 17.48 -24.42
C ASN A 293 11.76 16.11 -24.23
N TYR A 294 11.92 15.38 -25.32
CA TYR A 294 12.33 13.97 -25.31
C TYR A 294 13.76 13.72 -24.85
N GLU A 295 14.69 14.68 -25.08
CA GLU A 295 16.13 14.46 -24.90
C GLU A 295 16.52 14.25 -23.42
N HIS A 296 15.77 14.81 -22.49
CA HIS A 296 16.16 14.82 -21.08
C HIS A 296 15.31 13.94 -20.17
N VAL A 297 14.18 13.39 -20.63
CA VAL A 297 13.24 12.67 -19.77
C VAL A 297 13.86 11.41 -19.17
N ALA A 298 14.48 10.57 -20.00
CA ALA A 298 15.07 9.31 -19.53
C ALA A 298 16.24 9.57 -18.55
N ASP A 299 17.11 10.54 -18.83
CA ASP A 299 18.24 10.89 -17.96
C ASP A 299 17.76 11.48 -16.63
N THR A 300 16.73 12.33 -16.67
CA THR A 300 16.13 12.91 -15.48
C THR A 300 15.44 11.84 -14.61
N LEU A 301 14.71 10.90 -15.22
CA LEU A 301 14.14 9.76 -14.53
C LEU A 301 15.22 8.92 -13.82
N VAL A 302 16.30 8.60 -14.54
CA VAL A 302 17.44 7.85 -13.98
C VAL A 302 18.08 8.62 -12.83
N ALA A 303 18.26 9.93 -12.94
CA ALA A 303 18.79 10.76 -11.86
C ALA A 303 17.88 10.72 -10.61
N CYS A 304 16.57 10.85 -10.81
CA CYS A 304 15.59 10.75 -9.73
C CYS A 304 15.59 9.35 -9.09
N TYR A 305 15.63 8.28 -9.89
CA TYR A 305 15.71 6.91 -9.33
C TYR A 305 16.96 6.73 -8.46
N LYS A 306 18.12 7.24 -8.87
CA LYS A 306 19.35 7.19 -8.04
C LYS A 306 19.14 7.85 -6.68
N VAL A 307 18.44 8.98 -6.62
CA VAL A 307 18.10 9.67 -5.36
C VAL A 307 17.19 8.82 -4.49
N LEU A 308 16.10 8.26 -5.07
CA LEU A 308 15.15 7.43 -4.33
C LEU A 308 15.81 6.15 -3.79
N ILE A 309 16.64 5.50 -4.62
CA ILE A 309 17.40 4.31 -4.24
C ILE A 309 18.36 4.63 -3.08
N ALA A 310 19.10 5.75 -3.18
CA ALA A 310 20.03 6.15 -2.13
C ALA A 310 19.31 6.41 -0.80
N LYS A 311 18.15 7.09 -0.83
CA LYS A 311 17.32 7.34 0.35
C LYS A 311 16.84 6.02 0.99
N ALA A 312 16.37 5.06 0.19
CA ALA A 312 15.92 3.75 0.68
C ALA A 312 17.08 2.96 1.28
N LYS A 313 18.20 2.85 0.57
CA LYS A 313 19.39 2.13 1.04
C LYS A 313 19.99 2.73 2.31
N ALA A 314 19.93 4.06 2.49
CA ALA A 314 20.34 4.73 3.72
C ALA A 314 19.49 4.33 4.94
N LYS A 315 18.29 3.77 4.73
CA LYS A 315 17.42 3.19 5.76
C LYS A 315 17.54 1.65 5.87
N GLY A 316 18.49 1.04 5.18
CA GLY A 316 18.65 -0.42 5.15
C GLY A 316 17.60 -1.14 4.32
N ILE A 317 16.83 -0.44 3.49
CA ILE A 317 15.78 -1.01 2.64
C ILE A 317 16.43 -1.56 1.36
N LYS A 318 16.17 -2.83 1.03
CA LYS A 318 16.55 -3.43 -0.25
C LYS A 318 15.64 -2.89 -1.36
N VAL A 319 16.23 -2.52 -2.51
CA VAL A 319 15.49 -1.86 -3.60
C VAL A 319 15.45 -2.74 -4.83
N TYR A 320 14.25 -3.03 -5.30
CA TYR A 320 13.93 -3.81 -6.49
C TYR A 320 13.50 -2.87 -7.61
N GLY A 321 14.13 -2.97 -8.77
CA GLY A 321 13.76 -2.19 -9.95
C GLY A 321 12.80 -2.97 -10.84
N ALA A 322 11.63 -2.43 -11.11
CA ALA A 322 10.71 -3.03 -12.07
C ALA A 322 10.76 -2.28 -13.40
N THR A 323 10.87 -3.02 -14.52
CA THR A 323 10.95 -2.42 -15.86
C THR A 323 9.57 -1.90 -16.31
N ILE A 324 9.59 -0.76 -17.01
CA ILE A 324 8.39 -0.09 -17.54
C ILE A 324 7.80 -0.96 -18.66
N THR A 325 6.52 -1.28 -18.58
CA THR A 325 5.79 -2.11 -19.54
C THR A 325 5.57 -1.39 -20.89
N PRO A 326 5.43 -2.12 -22.02
CA PRO A 326 5.23 -1.51 -23.33
C PRO A 326 3.82 -0.92 -23.49
N THR A 327 3.71 0.09 -24.39
CA THR A 327 2.48 0.88 -24.55
C THR A 327 1.98 1.00 -25.99
N LYS A 328 2.57 0.29 -26.97
CA LYS A 328 2.16 0.36 -28.37
C LYS A 328 0.71 -0.06 -28.56
N GLY A 329 -0.06 0.80 -29.19
CA GLY A 329 -1.52 0.65 -29.33
C GLY A 329 -2.31 1.59 -28.42
N ASN A 330 -1.70 2.15 -27.40
CA ASN A 330 -2.29 3.20 -26.57
C ASN A 330 -1.94 4.59 -27.11
N GLY A 331 -2.76 5.60 -26.85
CA GLY A 331 -2.51 6.98 -27.26
C GLY A 331 -1.24 7.61 -26.65
N TRP A 332 -0.65 6.98 -25.67
CA TRP A 332 0.63 7.38 -25.04
C TRP A 332 1.86 6.88 -25.79
N TYR A 333 1.68 6.04 -26.82
CA TYR A 333 2.77 5.52 -27.61
C TYR A 333 3.23 6.53 -28.67
N SER A 334 4.54 6.69 -28.77
CA SER A 334 5.24 7.23 -29.94
C SER A 334 6.60 6.52 -30.05
N TYR A 335 7.26 6.64 -31.20
CA TYR A 335 8.63 6.10 -31.35
C TYR A 335 9.60 6.72 -30.35
N TRP A 336 9.42 8.00 -30.01
CA TRP A 336 10.23 8.70 -29.03
C TRP A 336 9.97 8.19 -27.60
N HIS A 337 8.71 7.99 -27.24
CA HIS A 337 8.33 7.43 -25.94
C HIS A 337 8.89 6.01 -25.78
N GLU A 338 8.84 5.20 -26.85
CA GLU A 338 9.42 3.87 -26.83
C GLU A 338 10.93 3.89 -26.67
N ALA A 339 11.64 4.80 -27.38
CA ALA A 339 13.08 4.94 -27.24
C ALA A 339 13.48 5.29 -25.79
N MET A 340 12.76 6.25 -25.16
CA MET A 340 12.99 6.60 -23.74
C MET A 340 12.69 5.44 -22.81
N ARG A 341 11.60 4.72 -23.04
CA ARG A 341 11.25 3.54 -22.25
C ARG A 341 12.34 2.48 -22.31
N GLN A 342 12.86 2.20 -23.51
CA GLN A 342 13.96 1.27 -23.69
C GLN A 342 15.25 1.72 -23.01
N GLN A 343 15.60 3.01 -23.10
CA GLN A 343 16.76 3.57 -22.42
C GLN A 343 16.65 3.42 -20.89
N VAL A 344 15.50 3.75 -20.31
CA VAL A 344 15.27 3.58 -18.86
C VAL A 344 15.30 2.11 -18.47
N ASN A 345 14.65 1.24 -19.23
CA ASN A 345 14.63 -0.20 -18.94
C ASN A 345 16.03 -0.82 -19.07
N GLU A 346 16.83 -0.41 -20.04
CA GLU A 346 18.20 -0.86 -20.14
C GLU A 346 19.03 -0.45 -18.92
N TRP A 347 18.87 0.79 -18.45
CA TRP A 347 19.51 1.24 -17.23
C TRP A 347 19.03 0.44 -16.00
N ILE A 348 17.72 0.19 -15.86
CA ILE A 348 17.19 -0.64 -14.77
C ILE A 348 17.87 -2.01 -14.78
N ARG A 349 17.96 -2.68 -15.94
CA ARG A 349 18.54 -4.02 -16.08
C ARG A 349 20.05 -4.07 -15.84
N LYS A 350 20.80 -3.05 -16.25
CA LYS A 350 22.28 -3.15 -16.36
C LYS A 350 23.07 -2.27 -15.40
N SER A 351 22.44 -1.30 -14.72
CA SER A 351 23.18 -0.33 -13.92
C SER A 351 23.81 -0.88 -12.64
N GLY A 352 23.33 -2.04 -12.14
CA GLY A 352 23.70 -2.54 -10.83
C GLY A 352 23.22 -1.68 -9.64
N SER A 353 22.32 -0.72 -9.88
CA SER A 353 21.82 0.19 -8.86
C SER A 353 20.81 -0.45 -7.92
N PHE A 354 20.07 -1.43 -8.40
CA PHE A 354 19.08 -2.19 -7.67
C PHE A 354 19.67 -3.47 -7.07
N ASP A 355 19.07 -3.95 -5.99
CA ASP A 355 19.48 -5.22 -5.37
C ASP A 355 18.96 -6.42 -6.18
N GLU A 356 17.84 -6.28 -6.89
CA GLU A 356 17.24 -7.28 -7.79
C GLU A 356 16.38 -6.57 -8.83
N ILE A 357 16.11 -7.25 -9.96
CA ILE A 357 15.30 -6.75 -11.07
C ILE A 357 14.02 -7.59 -11.22
N ILE A 358 12.89 -6.90 -11.36
CA ILE A 358 11.60 -7.49 -11.70
C ILE A 358 11.28 -7.09 -13.14
N ASP A 359 11.61 -7.94 -14.11
CA ASP A 359 11.48 -7.61 -15.52
C ASP A 359 10.05 -7.79 -16.03
N PHE A 360 9.18 -6.86 -15.65
CA PHE A 360 7.78 -6.86 -16.11
C PHE A 360 7.65 -6.62 -17.61
N ASP A 361 8.54 -5.81 -18.21
CA ASP A 361 8.54 -5.60 -19.67
C ASP A 361 8.69 -6.93 -20.42
N GLU A 362 9.69 -7.75 -20.07
CA GLU A 362 9.89 -9.04 -20.69
C GLU A 362 8.73 -10.02 -20.43
N LEU A 363 8.19 -10.00 -19.22
CA LEU A 363 7.11 -10.88 -18.80
C LEU A 363 5.82 -10.70 -19.61
N VAL A 364 5.41 -9.44 -19.83
CA VAL A 364 4.08 -9.12 -20.35
C VAL A 364 4.06 -8.64 -21.81
N ARG A 365 5.23 -8.39 -22.42
CA ARG A 365 5.30 -7.97 -23.84
C ARG A 365 4.95 -9.10 -24.78
N ASP A 366 4.34 -8.75 -25.92
CA ASP A 366 4.15 -9.67 -27.01
C ASP A 366 5.52 -10.05 -27.63
N PRO A 367 5.88 -11.33 -27.71
CA PRO A 367 7.15 -11.75 -28.28
C PRO A 367 7.28 -11.45 -29.78
N GLN A 368 6.16 -11.26 -30.50
CA GLN A 368 6.15 -10.89 -31.91
C GLN A 368 6.20 -9.37 -32.15
N ASP A 369 5.73 -8.58 -31.17
CA ASP A 369 5.82 -7.11 -31.19
C ASP A 369 6.20 -6.62 -29.78
N PRO A 370 7.51 -6.61 -29.41
CA PRO A 370 7.95 -6.33 -28.04
C PRO A 370 7.64 -4.92 -27.51
N GLN A 371 7.15 -4.03 -28.36
CA GLN A 371 6.68 -2.71 -27.99
C GLN A 371 5.23 -2.70 -27.49
N ARG A 372 4.55 -3.86 -27.54
CA ARG A 372 3.15 -4.06 -27.22
C ARG A 372 2.96 -5.06 -26.10
N LEU A 373 1.92 -4.88 -25.29
CA LEU A 373 1.45 -5.90 -24.35
C LEU A 373 0.86 -7.09 -25.11
N LYS A 374 0.92 -8.30 -24.54
CA LYS A 374 0.11 -9.43 -25.01
C LYS A 374 -1.37 -9.03 -24.98
N ALA A 375 -2.09 -9.29 -26.09
CA ALA A 375 -3.49 -8.90 -26.23
C ALA A 375 -4.40 -9.46 -25.12
N GLU A 376 -4.09 -10.63 -24.58
CA GLU A 376 -4.83 -11.27 -23.51
C GLU A 376 -4.65 -10.61 -22.13
N TYR A 377 -3.70 -9.68 -21.98
CA TYR A 377 -3.36 -9.03 -20.72
C TYR A 377 -3.83 -7.58 -20.62
N SER A 378 -4.33 -6.97 -21.69
CA SER A 378 -4.69 -5.56 -21.67
C SER A 378 -5.81 -5.25 -22.67
N ASP A 379 -6.74 -4.38 -22.25
CA ASP A 379 -7.85 -3.91 -23.08
C ASP A 379 -7.58 -2.52 -23.68
N ASP A 380 -6.63 -1.76 -23.11
CA ASP A 380 -6.30 -0.39 -23.53
C ASP A 380 -4.82 -0.20 -23.93
N TRP A 381 -4.03 -1.28 -23.97
CA TRP A 381 -2.61 -1.33 -24.32
C TRP A 381 -1.68 -0.52 -23.40
N LEU A 382 -2.14 -0.22 -22.18
CA LEU A 382 -1.39 0.49 -21.15
C LEU A 382 -1.53 -0.19 -19.79
N HIS A 383 -2.79 -0.40 -19.35
CA HIS A 383 -3.11 -1.02 -18.09
C HIS A 383 -3.39 -2.51 -18.29
N LEU A 384 -2.98 -3.32 -17.33
CA LEU A 384 -3.25 -4.74 -17.42
C LEU A 384 -4.64 -5.04 -16.87
N ASN A 385 -5.25 -6.10 -17.40
CA ASN A 385 -6.46 -6.69 -16.85
C ASN A 385 -6.11 -7.67 -15.71
N PRO A 386 -7.10 -8.25 -14.99
CA PRO A 386 -6.84 -9.17 -13.89
C PRO A 386 -5.92 -10.34 -14.22
N LYS A 387 -6.00 -10.87 -15.46
CA LYS A 387 -5.14 -11.97 -15.92
C LYS A 387 -3.67 -11.55 -16.01
N GLY A 388 -3.41 -10.38 -16.59
CA GLY A 388 -2.06 -9.83 -16.67
C GLY A 388 -1.51 -9.47 -15.27
N TYR A 389 -2.36 -8.93 -14.39
CA TYR A 389 -1.97 -8.63 -13.00
C TYR A 389 -1.66 -9.88 -12.18
N GLU A 390 -2.38 -10.98 -12.41
CA GLU A 390 -2.07 -12.26 -11.75
C GLU A 390 -0.68 -12.77 -12.12
N VAL A 391 -0.34 -12.72 -13.39
CA VAL A 391 1.00 -13.11 -13.89
C VAL A 391 2.09 -12.23 -13.28
N MET A 392 1.88 -10.90 -13.24
CA MET A 392 2.83 -9.96 -12.62
C MET A 392 3.03 -10.24 -11.14
N GLY A 393 1.95 -10.42 -10.39
CA GLY A 393 2.01 -10.65 -8.94
C GLY A 393 2.76 -11.93 -8.58
N LYS A 394 2.47 -13.02 -9.27
CA LYS A 394 3.16 -14.31 -9.09
C LYS A 394 4.64 -14.21 -9.42
N PHE A 395 4.99 -13.57 -10.55
CA PHE A 395 6.39 -13.38 -10.95
C PHE A 395 7.16 -12.49 -9.95
N ALA A 396 6.56 -11.41 -9.48
CA ALA A 396 7.20 -10.56 -8.48
C ALA A 396 7.42 -11.31 -7.15
N ALA A 397 6.52 -12.23 -6.77
CA ALA A 397 6.70 -13.06 -5.58
C ALA A 397 7.93 -13.94 -5.65
N GLU A 398 8.26 -14.51 -6.81
CA GLU A 398 9.48 -15.32 -7.01
C GLU A 398 10.75 -14.49 -6.77
N LYS A 399 10.73 -13.20 -7.12
CA LYS A 399 11.86 -12.27 -6.93
C LYS A 399 12.00 -11.75 -5.50
N LEU A 400 10.90 -11.72 -4.76
CA LEU A 400 10.84 -11.12 -3.41
C LEU A 400 10.97 -12.17 -2.28
N LYS A 401 10.93 -13.45 -2.57
CA LYS A 401 11.17 -14.52 -1.60
C LYS A 401 12.63 -14.53 -1.17
#